data_33526163aa2171861df4dd7532f63689
#
_entry.id   33526163aa2171861df4dd7532f63689
#
_cell.length_a   1.000
_cell.length_b   1.000
_cell.length_c   1.000
_cell.angle_alpha   90.00
_cell.angle_beta   90.00
_cell.angle_gamma   90.00
#
_symmetry.space_group_name_H-M   'P 1'
#
loop_
_entity.id
_entity.type
_entity.pdbx_description
1 polymer ?
#
loop_
_entity_poly.entity_id
_entity_poly.type
_entity_poly.pdbx_seq_one_letter_code
_entity_poly.pdbx_strand_id
1 'polypeptide(L)'
;MKIIKYFLQFIIVSSLFMTFKIIGHRNASFMGSNLAKILGPLLRSKKIIEKNLMICFKKIDQKEIKKISLGMWNNIGRTFSEYVFLNNFQKNHNHLIKLNGTEYLDEIKNSNKPVVFVSGHFSNFELLGIKLNRYGIRFCAIYRPLNNIFLNPIMEYLRLKYICPIMIKKGRSNIRELLNKIKSGYSVIIIVDQRTSEGKKIEFFNCPALTTTIPAQISLKYNCKIVPLRMERLSYNNFEMTVYKPLEYKKSDNYEKDTYNLTLQVNKQLEKMILKRPEQWLWSHNRWK
;
A
#
# COMPACT_ATOMS: atom_id res chain seq x y z
N MET A 1 19.75 -11.87 -21.70
CA MET A 1 18.52 -12.54 -21.22
C MET A 1 17.56 -11.66 -20.42
N LYS A 2 17.98 -10.92 -19.34
CA LYS A 2 17.04 -10.09 -18.54
C LYS A 2 16.37 -8.97 -19.35
N ILE A 3 17.08 -8.26 -20.21
CA ILE A 3 16.54 -7.14 -21.01
C ILE A 3 15.44 -7.62 -21.96
N ILE A 4 15.67 -8.71 -22.70
CA ILE A 4 14.68 -9.31 -23.61
C ILE A 4 13.41 -9.70 -22.83
N LYS A 5 13.58 -10.36 -21.68
CA LYS A 5 12.45 -10.70 -20.80
C LYS A 5 11.67 -9.45 -20.37
N TYR A 6 12.36 -8.37 -19.99
CA TYR A 6 11.71 -7.12 -19.59
C TYR A 6 10.98 -6.45 -20.74
N PHE A 7 11.55 -6.51 -21.94
CA PHE A 7 10.94 -5.98 -23.15
C PHE A 7 9.67 -6.76 -23.53
N LEU A 8 9.71 -8.10 -23.50
CA LEU A 8 8.54 -8.94 -23.72
C LEU A 8 7.43 -8.66 -22.67
N GLN A 9 7.80 -8.55 -21.39
CA GLN A 9 6.85 -8.17 -20.34
C GLN A 9 6.25 -6.79 -20.60
N PHE A 10 7.05 -5.83 -21.08
CA PHE A 10 6.58 -4.49 -21.43
C PHE A 10 5.55 -4.54 -22.55
N ILE A 11 5.82 -5.28 -23.62
CA ILE A 11 4.85 -5.46 -24.72
C ILE A 11 3.54 -6.05 -24.22
N ILE A 12 3.61 -7.14 -23.44
CA ILE A 12 2.41 -7.82 -22.91
C ILE A 12 1.60 -6.86 -22.03
N VAL A 13 2.24 -6.18 -21.09
CA VAL A 13 1.56 -5.25 -20.16
C VAL A 13 0.97 -4.05 -20.92
N SER A 14 1.72 -3.47 -21.87
CA SER A 14 1.23 -2.35 -22.68
C SER A 14 0.04 -2.75 -23.56
N SER A 15 0.08 -3.92 -24.17
CA SER A 15 -1.05 -4.46 -24.95
C SER A 15 -2.29 -4.69 -24.06
N LEU A 16 -2.10 -5.25 -22.86
CA LEU A 16 -3.18 -5.39 -21.88
C LEU A 16 -3.75 -4.04 -21.46
N PHE A 17 -2.92 -3.04 -21.20
CA PHE A 17 -3.36 -1.70 -20.82
C PHE A 17 -4.14 -1.04 -21.95
N MET A 18 -3.72 -1.22 -23.20
CA MET A 18 -4.46 -0.73 -24.37
C MET A 18 -5.83 -1.42 -24.47
N THR A 19 -5.86 -2.75 -24.37
CA THR A 19 -7.11 -3.53 -24.36
C THR A 19 -8.04 -3.06 -23.24
N PHE A 20 -7.54 -2.92 -22.01
CA PHE A 20 -8.32 -2.43 -20.88
C PHE A 20 -8.92 -1.05 -21.16
N LYS A 21 -8.14 -0.15 -21.79
CA LYS A 21 -8.62 1.18 -22.12
C LYS A 21 -9.77 1.16 -23.12
N ILE A 22 -9.70 0.27 -24.13
CA ILE A 22 -10.71 0.11 -25.19
C ILE A 22 -12.01 -0.47 -24.63
N ILE A 23 -11.92 -1.57 -23.84
CA ILE A 23 -13.12 -2.26 -23.34
C ILE A 23 -13.81 -1.55 -22.18
N GLY A 24 -13.21 -0.47 -21.66
CA GLY A 24 -13.75 0.33 -20.58
C GLY A 24 -13.55 -0.27 -19.19
N HIS A 25 -13.71 0.55 -18.16
CA HIS A 25 -13.33 0.24 -16.78
C HIS A 25 -13.99 -1.05 -16.23
N ARG A 26 -15.30 -1.24 -16.46
CA ARG A 26 -16.05 -2.40 -15.96
C ARG A 26 -15.52 -3.72 -16.51
N ASN A 27 -15.40 -3.81 -17.83
CA ASN A 27 -14.95 -5.02 -18.50
C ASN A 27 -13.46 -5.28 -18.22
N ALA A 28 -12.64 -4.22 -18.17
CA ALA A 28 -11.23 -4.30 -17.82
C ALA A 28 -11.02 -4.86 -16.39
N SER A 29 -11.80 -4.38 -15.43
CA SER A 29 -11.74 -4.87 -14.04
C SER A 29 -12.15 -6.35 -13.96
N PHE A 30 -13.20 -6.77 -14.69
CA PHE A 30 -13.61 -8.18 -14.76
C PHE A 30 -12.55 -9.05 -15.44
N MET A 31 -12.04 -8.63 -16.59
CA MET A 31 -11.00 -9.33 -17.33
C MET A 31 -9.70 -9.44 -16.49
N GLY A 32 -9.23 -8.35 -15.90
CA GLY A 32 -8.05 -8.32 -15.04
C GLY A 32 -8.18 -9.26 -13.84
N SER A 33 -9.36 -9.27 -13.19
CA SER A 33 -9.69 -10.20 -12.12
C SER A 33 -9.52 -11.67 -12.54
N ASN A 34 -10.14 -12.07 -13.68
CA ASN A 34 -10.10 -13.45 -14.14
C ASN A 34 -8.70 -13.86 -14.58
N LEU A 35 -7.99 -13.01 -15.30
CA LEU A 35 -6.59 -13.23 -15.65
C LEU A 35 -5.72 -13.47 -14.41
N ALA A 36 -5.88 -12.65 -13.37
CA ALA A 36 -5.09 -12.80 -12.15
C ALA A 36 -5.45 -14.07 -11.36
N LYS A 37 -6.71 -14.49 -11.34
CA LYS A 37 -7.11 -15.77 -10.70
C LYS A 37 -6.50 -17.00 -11.39
N ILE A 38 -6.30 -16.93 -12.70
CA ILE A 38 -5.71 -18.02 -13.49
C ILE A 38 -4.18 -17.96 -13.42
N LEU A 39 -3.58 -16.81 -13.73
CA LEU A 39 -2.13 -16.66 -13.85
C LEU A 39 -1.42 -16.46 -12.52
N GLY A 40 -2.08 -15.84 -11.53
CA GLY A 40 -1.50 -15.55 -10.25
C GLY A 40 -0.92 -16.75 -9.51
N PRO A 41 -1.67 -17.87 -9.36
CA PRO A 41 -1.15 -19.10 -8.75
C PRO A 41 0.04 -19.72 -9.49
N LEU A 42 0.17 -19.48 -10.80
CA LEU A 42 1.31 -19.93 -11.60
C LEU A 42 2.55 -19.06 -11.42
N LEU A 43 2.36 -17.76 -11.16
CA LEU A 43 3.44 -16.78 -11.04
C LEU A 43 3.98 -16.65 -9.62
N ARG A 44 3.22 -17.05 -8.61
CA ARG A 44 3.58 -16.93 -7.20
C ARG A 44 3.31 -18.22 -6.44
N SER A 45 4.20 -18.54 -5.51
CA SER A 45 4.12 -19.77 -4.74
C SER A 45 2.84 -19.83 -3.90
N LYS A 46 1.98 -20.81 -4.18
CA LYS A 46 0.81 -21.14 -3.36
C LYS A 46 1.21 -21.46 -1.92
N LYS A 47 2.34 -22.16 -1.71
CA LYS A 47 2.88 -22.50 -0.38
C LYS A 47 3.16 -21.26 0.48
N ILE A 48 3.59 -20.13 -0.13
CA ILE A 48 3.83 -18.88 0.61
C ILE A 48 2.51 -18.30 1.10
N ILE A 49 1.48 -18.29 0.26
CA ILE A 49 0.16 -17.78 0.63
C ILE A 49 -0.45 -18.62 1.76
N GLU A 50 -0.42 -19.94 1.63
CA GLU A 50 -0.92 -20.87 2.65
C GLU A 50 -0.18 -20.70 3.98
N LYS A 51 1.17 -20.65 3.95
CA LYS A 51 1.99 -20.41 5.15
C LYS A 51 1.60 -19.10 5.84
N ASN A 52 1.47 -18.01 5.06
CA ASN A 52 1.13 -16.71 5.61
C ASN A 52 -0.28 -16.72 6.24
N LEU A 53 -1.25 -17.36 5.60
CA LEU A 53 -2.60 -17.51 6.13
C LEU A 53 -2.62 -18.34 7.42
N MET A 54 -1.87 -19.46 7.48
CA MET A 54 -1.77 -20.29 8.67
C MET A 54 -1.12 -19.57 9.87
N ILE A 55 -0.18 -18.64 9.62
CA ILE A 55 0.40 -17.80 10.67
C ILE A 55 -0.67 -16.87 11.27
N CYS A 56 -1.50 -16.27 10.41
CA CYS A 56 -2.50 -15.29 10.84
C CYS A 56 -3.77 -15.94 11.43
N PHE A 57 -4.15 -17.10 10.90
CA PHE A 57 -5.37 -17.81 11.27
C PHE A 57 -5.05 -19.23 11.74
N LYS A 58 -4.85 -19.39 13.05
CA LYS A 58 -4.40 -20.67 13.66
C LYS A 58 -5.28 -21.89 13.32
N LYS A 59 -6.55 -21.71 13.00
CA LYS A 59 -7.53 -22.77 12.71
C LYS A 59 -8.22 -22.51 11.35
N ILE A 60 -7.45 -22.20 10.31
CA ILE A 60 -7.99 -21.97 8.96
C ILE A 60 -8.05 -23.29 8.18
N ASP A 61 -9.18 -23.59 7.58
CA ASP A 61 -9.35 -24.75 6.72
C ASP A 61 -8.93 -24.48 5.26
N GLN A 62 -8.80 -25.55 4.47
CA GLN A 62 -8.40 -25.45 3.06
C GLN A 62 -9.41 -24.70 2.20
N LYS A 63 -10.69 -24.75 2.54
CA LYS A 63 -11.77 -24.04 1.84
C LYS A 63 -11.64 -22.53 2.03
N GLU A 64 -11.38 -22.07 3.25
CA GLU A 64 -11.13 -20.66 3.57
C GLU A 64 -9.82 -20.18 2.95
N ILE A 65 -8.73 -20.95 3.02
CA ILE A 65 -7.46 -20.64 2.35
C ILE A 65 -7.70 -20.37 0.86
N LYS A 66 -8.43 -21.27 0.19
CA LYS A 66 -8.77 -21.13 -1.23
C LYS A 66 -9.62 -19.88 -1.48
N LYS A 67 -10.63 -19.63 -0.65
CA LYS A 67 -11.52 -18.46 -0.75
C LYS A 67 -10.74 -17.16 -0.64
N ILE A 68 -9.89 -17.00 0.41
CA ILE A 68 -9.09 -15.79 0.64
C ILE A 68 -8.07 -15.62 -0.50
N SER A 69 -7.40 -16.71 -0.92
CA SER A 69 -6.42 -16.67 -2.01
C SER A 69 -7.05 -16.22 -3.34
N LEU A 70 -8.22 -16.76 -3.70
CA LEU A 70 -8.94 -16.34 -4.90
C LEU A 70 -9.42 -14.88 -4.80
N GLY A 71 -9.88 -14.46 -3.64
CA GLY A 71 -10.26 -13.06 -3.36
C GLY A 71 -9.07 -12.12 -3.52
N MET A 72 -7.90 -12.48 -3.00
CA MET A 72 -6.66 -11.72 -3.20
C MET A 72 -6.30 -11.59 -4.69
N TRP A 73 -6.32 -12.67 -5.46
CA TRP A 73 -6.03 -12.61 -6.90
C TRP A 73 -7.05 -11.79 -7.66
N ASN A 74 -8.34 -11.95 -7.32
CA ASN A 74 -9.40 -11.09 -7.85
C ASN A 74 -9.08 -9.60 -7.62
N ASN A 75 -8.71 -9.23 -6.40
CA ASN A 75 -8.39 -7.85 -6.06
C ASN A 75 -7.13 -7.34 -6.77
N ILE A 76 -6.05 -8.14 -6.84
CA ILE A 76 -4.81 -7.78 -7.54
C ILE A 76 -5.08 -7.52 -9.02
N GLY A 77 -5.83 -8.40 -9.69
CA GLY A 77 -6.16 -8.26 -11.11
C GLY A 77 -6.99 -7.02 -11.40
N ARG A 78 -7.98 -6.71 -10.55
CA ARG A 78 -8.75 -5.47 -10.64
C ARG A 78 -7.85 -4.25 -10.47
N THR A 79 -7.04 -4.22 -9.42
CA THR A 79 -6.11 -3.12 -9.16
C THR A 79 -5.15 -2.90 -10.32
N PHE A 80 -4.63 -3.98 -10.92
CA PHE A 80 -3.77 -3.88 -12.09
C PHE A 80 -4.48 -3.25 -13.30
N SER A 81 -5.71 -3.65 -13.60
CA SER A 81 -6.48 -3.05 -14.69
C SER A 81 -6.90 -1.61 -14.44
N GLU A 82 -7.02 -1.21 -13.17
CA GLU A 82 -7.42 0.14 -12.75
C GLU A 82 -6.35 1.21 -13.00
N TYR A 83 -5.09 0.83 -13.20
CA TYR A 83 -4.02 1.79 -13.50
C TYR A 83 -4.29 2.64 -14.74
N VAL A 84 -4.94 2.10 -15.76
CA VAL A 84 -5.28 2.87 -16.97
C VAL A 84 -6.47 3.81 -16.78
N PHE A 85 -7.14 3.73 -15.62
CA PHE A 85 -8.29 4.55 -15.25
C PHE A 85 -8.02 5.49 -14.06
N LEU A 86 -6.76 5.69 -13.65
CA LEU A 86 -6.41 6.58 -12.53
C LEU A 86 -6.94 8.01 -12.72
N ASN A 87 -6.96 8.50 -13.96
CA ASN A 87 -7.57 9.79 -14.29
C ASN A 87 -9.07 9.83 -13.93
N ASN A 88 -9.80 8.75 -14.19
CA ASN A 88 -11.22 8.66 -13.83
C ASN A 88 -11.41 8.67 -12.31
N PHE A 89 -10.60 7.91 -11.57
CA PHE A 89 -10.61 7.97 -10.10
C PHE A 89 -10.27 9.34 -9.56
N GLN A 90 -9.30 10.03 -10.17
CA GLN A 90 -8.94 11.39 -9.75
C GLN A 90 -10.07 12.39 -9.97
N LYS A 91 -10.75 12.33 -11.14
CA LYS A 91 -11.86 13.23 -11.46
C LYS A 91 -13.12 12.96 -10.64
N ASN A 92 -13.43 11.69 -10.39
CA ASN A 92 -14.65 11.24 -9.73
C ASN A 92 -14.42 10.75 -8.30
N HIS A 93 -13.35 11.20 -7.62
CA HIS A 93 -12.93 10.68 -6.32
C HIS A 93 -14.01 10.79 -5.22
N ASN A 94 -14.89 11.79 -5.29
CA ASN A 94 -15.96 11.95 -4.29
C ASN A 94 -17.06 10.91 -4.43
N HIS A 95 -17.40 10.51 -5.67
CA HIS A 95 -18.40 9.49 -5.94
C HIS A 95 -17.86 8.06 -5.80
N LEU A 96 -16.58 7.85 -6.14
CA LEU A 96 -15.98 6.52 -6.18
C LEU A 96 -15.26 6.13 -4.88
N ILE A 97 -14.84 7.11 -4.07
CA ILE A 97 -14.06 6.87 -2.85
C ILE A 97 -14.73 7.60 -1.69
N LYS A 98 -15.52 6.85 -0.92
CA LYS A 98 -16.06 7.31 0.36
C LYS A 98 -14.90 7.56 1.33
N LEU A 99 -15.02 8.58 2.17
CA LEU A 99 -14.01 8.92 3.17
C LEU A 99 -14.62 8.86 4.56
N ASN A 100 -13.98 8.09 5.45
CA ASN A 100 -14.31 8.01 6.87
C ASN A 100 -13.11 8.51 7.69
N GLY A 101 -13.38 9.16 8.82
CA GLY A 101 -12.35 9.78 9.68
C GLY A 101 -11.86 11.12 9.13
N THR A 102 -12.77 11.90 8.55
CA THR A 102 -12.49 13.23 8.00
C THR A 102 -11.98 14.19 9.06
N GLU A 103 -12.47 14.05 10.29
CA GLU A 103 -12.06 14.84 11.46
C GLU A 103 -10.54 14.81 11.68
N TYR A 104 -9.90 13.67 11.46
CA TYR A 104 -8.44 13.55 11.60
C TYR A 104 -7.69 14.25 10.46
N LEU A 105 -8.23 14.24 9.24
CA LEU A 105 -7.63 14.98 8.12
C LEU A 105 -7.81 16.49 8.30
N ASP A 106 -8.96 16.92 8.82
CA ASP A 106 -9.22 18.34 9.13
C ASP A 106 -8.26 18.83 10.20
N GLU A 107 -8.04 18.06 11.28
CA GLU A 107 -7.06 18.37 12.32
C GLU A 107 -5.64 18.53 11.73
N ILE A 108 -5.23 17.57 10.86
CA ILE A 108 -3.92 17.62 10.21
C ILE A 108 -3.78 18.85 9.33
N LYS A 109 -4.79 19.15 8.52
CA LYS A 109 -4.80 20.30 7.61
C LYS A 109 -4.74 21.61 8.37
N ASN A 110 -5.54 21.76 9.43
CA ASN A 110 -5.61 22.97 10.23
C ASN A 110 -4.35 23.19 11.09
N SER A 111 -3.74 22.13 11.59
CA SER A 111 -2.50 22.22 12.37
C SER A 111 -1.28 22.60 11.54
N ASN A 112 -1.30 22.42 10.24
CA ASN A 112 -0.14 22.52 9.32
C ASN A 112 1.09 21.71 9.76
N LYS A 113 0.92 20.73 10.66
CA LYS A 113 2.00 19.85 11.12
C LYS A 113 2.07 18.62 10.24
N PRO A 114 3.27 18.22 9.79
CA PRO A 114 3.42 17.01 9.01
C PRO A 114 3.10 15.77 9.86
N VAL A 115 2.57 14.73 9.21
CA VAL A 115 2.29 13.42 9.82
C VAL A 115 2.91 12.31 8.99
N VAL A 116 3.05 11.13 9.59
CA VAL A 116 3.46 9.91 8.90
C VAL A 116 2.23 9.05 8.68
N PHE A 117 1.73 9.04 7.45
CA PHE A 117 0.68 8.10 7.05
C PHE A 117 1.27 6.72 6.84
N VAL A 118 0.65 5.70 7.42
CA VAL A 118 1.05 4.30 7.26
C VAL A 118 -0.11 3.47 6.72
N SER A 119 0.20 2.57 5.78
CA SER A 119 -0.78 1.65 5.23
C SER A 119 -0.12 0.33 4.81
N GLY A 120 -0.91 -0.59 4.29
CA GLY A 120 -0.49 -1.83 3.64
C GLY A 120 -1.01 -1.92 2.22
N HIS A 121 -0.66 -3.01 1.52
CA HIS A 121 -1.16 -3.32 0.18
C HIS A 121 -2.61 -3.83 0.26
N PHE A 122 -3.52 -2.96 0.71
CA PHE A 122 -4.95 -3.22 0.82
C PHE A 122 -5.67 -2.75 -0.43
N SER A 123 -6.46 -3.63 -1.04
CA SER A 123 -7.29 -3.25 -2.18
C SER A 123 -6.49 -2.50 -3.26
N ASN A 124 -7.00 -1.39 -3.77
CA ASN A 124 -6.23 -0.46 -4.60
C ASN A 124 -5.65 0.67 -3.72
N PHE A 125 -4.55 0.38 -3.03
CA PHE A 125 -3.86 1.30 -2.12
C PHE A 125 -3.33 2.57 -2.82
N GLU A 126 -3.18 2.57 -4.14
CA GLU A 126 -2.77 3.76 -4.91
C GLU A 126 -3.80 4.90 -4.79
N LEU A 127 -5.07 4.55 -4.59
CA LEU A 127 -6.15 5.54 -4.44
C LEU A 127 -6.05 6.36 -3.14
N LEU A 128 -5.27 5.89 -2.14
CA LEU A 128 -4.95 6.66 -0.93
C LEU A 128 -4.34 8.01 -1.29
N GLY A 129 -3.34 8.01 -2.17
CA GLY A 129 -2.68 9.23 -2.62
C GLY A 129 -3.61 10.17 -3.36
N ILE A 130 -4.48 9.63 -4.24
CA ILE A 130 -5.49 10.44 -4.95
C ILE A 130 -6.39 11.17 -3.95
N LYS A 131 -6.91 10.44 -2.95
CA LYS A 131 -7.86 11.02 -2.00
C LYS A 131 -7.20 12.03 -1.08
N LEU A 132 -5.99 11.77 -0.57
CA LEU A 132 -5.21 12.72 0.23
C LEU A 132 -4.91 14.00 -0.55
N ASN A 133 -4.45 13.88 -1.80
CA ASN A 133 -4.15 15.03 -2.66
C ASN A 133 -5.40 15.87 -2.91
N ARG A 134 -6.53 15.24 -3.22
CA ARG A 134 -7.81 15.93 -3.45
C ARG A 134 -8.43 16.53 -2.19
N TYR A 135 -8.07 16.01 -1.03
CA TYR A 135 -8.43 16.61 0.27
C TYR A 135 -7.60 17.85 0.61
N GLY A 136 -6.50 18.07 -0.11
CA GLY A 136 -5.60 19.21 0.10
C GLY A 136 -4.47 18.93 1.10
N ILE A 137 -4.19 17.66 1.39
CA ILE A 137 -3.04 17.27 2.23
C ILE A 137 -1.75 17.35 1.43
N ARG A 138 -0.77 18.09 1.93
CA ARG A 138 0.58 18.16 1.34
C ARG A 138 1.38 16.95 1.79
N PHE A 139 1.74 16.06 0.87
CA PHE A 139 2.50 14.85 1.21
C PHE A 139 3.47 14.43 0.10
N CYS A 140 4.43 13.59 0.48
CA CYS A 140 5.29 12.83 -0.42
C CYS A 140 5.12 11.33 -0.16
N ALA A 141 5.43 10.51 -1.17
CA ALA A 141 5.34 9.06 -1.07
C ALA A 141 6.70 8.41 -1.25
N ILE A 142 7.02 7.41 -0.40
CA ILE A 142 8.19 6.58 -0.59
C ILE A 142 7.80 5.39 -1.48
N TYR A 143 8.56 5.15 -2.53
CA TYR A 143 8.30 4.04 -3.45
C TYR A 143 9.58 3.29 -3.83
N ARG A 144 9.40 2.02 -4.21
CA ARG A 144 10.46 1.22 -4.84
C ARG A 144 10.21 1.19 -6.35
N PRO A 145 11.20 1.61 -7.17
CA PRO A 145 11.12 1.48 -8.63
C PRO A 145 10.88 0.02 -9.05
N LEU A 146 10.16 -0.16 -10.14
CA LEU A 146 10.01 -1.49 -10.75
C LEU A 146 11.35 -1.98 -11.29
N ASN A 147 11.59 -3.29 -11.18
CA ASN A 147 12.80 -3.90 -11.75
C ASN A 147 12.79 -3.85 -13.28
N ASN A 148 11.63 -3.78 -13.92
CA ASN A 148 11.47 -3.69 -15.36
C ASN A 148 11.71 -2.25 -15.81
N ILE A 149 12.83 -2.01 -16.50
CA ILE A 149 13.28 -0.67 -16.92
C ILE A 149 12.35 -0.01 -17.95
N PHE A 150 11.57 -0.78 -18.70
CA PHE A 150 10.64 -0.27 -19.69
C PHE A 150 9.29 0.10 -19.06
N LEU A 151 8.82 -0.66 -18.06
CA LEU A 151 7.56 -0.40 -17.36
C LEU A 151 7.71 0.69 -16.29
N ASN A 152 8.88 0.82 -15.67
CA ASN A 152 9.08 1.74 -14.57
C ASN A 152 8.77 3.21 -14.92
N PRO A 153 9.22 3.76 -16.07
CA PRO A 153 8.90 5.14 -16.46
C PRO A 153 7.39 5.39 -16.61
N ILE A 154 6.66 4.42 -17.15
CA ILE A 154 5.20 4.52 -17.31
C ILE A 154 4.54 4.58 -15.93
N MET A 155 4.94 3.70 -15.01
CA MET A 155 4.38 3.66 -13.65
C MET A 155 4.73 4.91 -12.85
N GLU A 156 5.96 5.42 -12.95
CA GLU A 156 6.37 6.67 -12.32
C GLU A 156 5.55 7.84 -12.87
N TYR A 157 5.39 7.93 -14.20
CA TYR A 157 4.57 8.97 -14.83
C TYR A 157 3.11 8.95 -14.34
N LEU A 158 2.48 7.76 -14.32
CA LEU A 158 1.10 7.62 -13.85
C LEU A 158 0.95 8.02 -12.38
N ARG A 159 1.90 7.63 -11.53
CA ARG A 159 1.90 7.97 -10.11
C ARG A 159 2.10 9.47 -9.89
N LEU A 160 3.11 10.07 -10.54
CA LEU A 160 3.37 11.51 -10.44
C LEU A 160 2.19 12.34 -10.92
N LYS A 161 1.57 11.92 -12.02
CA LYS A 161 0.46 12.65 -12.64
C LYS A 161 -0.83 12.56 -11.84
N TYR A 162 -1.18 11.39 -11.30
CA TYR A 162 -2.51 11.13 -10.76
C TYR A 162 -2.54 10.89 -9.25
N ILE A 163 -1.47 10.37 -8.64
CA ILE A 163 -1.49 9.87 -7.26
C ILE A 163 -0.79 10.82 -6.30
N CYS A 164 0.48 11.08 -6.53
CA CYS A 164 1.29 11.90 -5.63
C CYS A 164 2.32 12.71 -6.43
N PRO A 165 2.34 14.05 -6.31
CA PRO A 165 3.24 14.90 -7.09
C PRO A 165 4.71 14.78 -6.67
N ILE A 166 5.00 14.20 -5.50
CA ILE A 166 6.35 14.05 -4.95
C ILE A 166 6.59 12.60 -4.58
N MET A 167 7.40 11.91 -5.40
CA MET A 167 7.73 10.51 -5.23
C MET A 167 9.21 10.35 -4.91
N ILE A 168 9.53 9.85 -3.71
CA ILE A 168 10.91 9.66 -3.23
C ILE A 168 11.29 8.19 -3.37
N LYS A 169 12.35 7.89 -4.11
CA LYS A 169 12.85 6.51 -4.29
C LYS A 169 13.37 5.98 -2.96
N LYS A 170 12.98 4.75 -2.62
CA LYS A 170 13.52 4.05 -1.45
C LYS A 170 15.03 3.87 -1.59
N GLY A 171 15.80 4.26 -0.59
CA GLY A 171 17.26 4.11 -0.54
C GLY A 171 17.90 5.08 0.44
N ARG A 172 19.10 4.74 0.93
CA ARG A 172 19.84 5.58 1.89
C ARG A 172 20.17 6.97 1.33
N SER A 173 20.48 7.05 0.04
CA SER A 173 20.78 8.31 -0.67
C SER A 173 19.62 9.31 -0.64
N ASN A 174 18.37 8.82 -0.58
CA ASN A 174 17.18 9.66 -0.69
C ASN A 174 16.56 9.99 0.69
N ILE A 175 17.16 9.50 1.78
CA ILE A 175 16.69 9.82 3.14
C ILE A 175 16.79 11.33 3.41
N ARG A 176 17.86 11.99 2.94
CA ARG A 176 18.01 13.45 3.11
C ARG A 176 16.86 14.22 2.45
N GLU A 177 16.47 13.83 1.24
CA GLU A 177 15.34 14.43 0.53
C GLU A 177 14.04 14.27 1.32
N LEU A 178 13.77 13.06 1.81
CA LEU A 178 12.60 12.78 2.66
C LEU A 178 12.57 13.68 3.90
N LEU A 179 13.68 13.78 4.61
CA LEU A 179 13.78 14.59 5.83
C LEU A 179 13.61 16.07 5.52
N ASN A 180 14.12 16.57 4.41
CA ASN A 180 13.92 17.96 3.98
C ASN A 180 12.44 18.23 3.66
N LYS A 181 11.73 17.29 3.03
CA LYS A 181 10.29 17.43 2.78
C LYS A 181 9.49 17.51 4.08
N ILE A 182 9.81 16.66 5.06
CA ILE A 182 9.15 16.69 6.38
C ILE A 182 9.40 18.04 7.08
N LYS A 183 10.64 18.53 7.08
CA LYS A 183 10.99 19.86 7.64
C LYS A 183 10.26 21.01 6.93
N SER A 184 9.95 20.86 5.64
CA SER A 184 9.16 21.81 4.86
C SER A 184 7.64 21.64 5.03
N GLY A 185 7.19 20.86 6.03
CA GLY A 185 5.78 20.66 6.35
C GLY A 185 5.03 19.66 5.47
N TYR A 186 5.75 18.82 4.70
CA TYR A 186 5.11 17.73 3.96
C TYR A 186 4.94 16.51 4.84
N SER A 187 3.75 15.96 4.87
CA SER A 187 3.49 14.62 5.40
C SER A 187 4.16 13.55 4.51
N VAL A 188 4.31 12.35 5.02
CA VAL A 188 4.84 11.23 4.22
C VAL A 188 3.89 10.04 4.28
N ILE A 189 3.63 9.40 3.14
CA ILE A 189 2.92 8.12 3.10
C ILE A 189 3.91 6.97 2.87
N ILE A 190 3.81 5.94 3.70
CA ILE A 190 4.68 4.77 3.68
C ILE A 190 3.81 3.50 3.73
N ILE A 191 3.99 2.61 2.75
CA ILE A 191 3.40 1.28 2.76
C ILE A 191 4.37 0.36 3.50
N VAL A 192 3.97 -0.19 4.65
CA VAL A 192 4.88 -0.77 5.65
C VAL A 192 4.69 -2.27 5.89
N ASP A 193 3.77 -2.91 5.20
CA ASP A 193 3.37 -4.30 5.40
C ASP A 193 4.30 -5.35 4.78
N GLN A 194 5.26 -4.95 3.96
CA GLN A 194 6.21 -5.87 3.34
C GLN A 194 7.49 -6.01 4.17
N ARG A 195 8.11 -7.21 4.05
CA ARG A 195 9.42 -7.49 4.63
C ARG A 195 10.48 -6.54 4.04
N THR A 196 11.34 -6.02 4.89
CA THR A 196 12.53 -5.28 4.47
C THR A 196 13.79 -5.87 5.09
N SER A 197 14.86 -6.06 4.31
CA SER A 197 16.14 -6.61 4.79
C SER A 197 16.81 -5.75 5.87
N GLU A 198 16.55 -4.45 5.84
CA GLU A 198 17.09 -3.47 6.80
C GLU A 198 16.17 -3.25 8.00
N GLY A 199 15.08 -4.04 8.11
CA GLY A 199 14.12 -3.93 9.20
C GLY A 199 14.59 -4.60 10.50
N LYS A 200 13.94 -4.24 11.60
CA LYS A 200 14.06 -4.95 12.88
C LYS A 200 13.04 -6.09 12.95
N LYS A 201 13.36 -7.17 13.70
CA LYS A 201 12.40 -8.23 14.01
C LYS A 201 11.37 -7.67 15.00
N ILE A 202 10.17 -7.42 14.53
CA ILE A 202 9.02 -6.94 15.30
C ILE A 202 7.88 -7.94 15.12
N GLU A 203 7.13 -8.19 16.17
CA GLU A 203 5.96 -9.08 16.09
C GLU A 203 4.93 -8.59 15.06
N PHE A 204 4.46 -9.54 14.25
CA PHE A 204 3.35 -9.37 13.33
C PHE A 204 2.55 -10.68 13.30
N PHE A 205 1.31 -10.64 13.76
CA PHE A 205 0.50 -11.83 14.08
C PHE A 205 1.21 -12.80 15.05
N ASN A 206 1.79 -12.24 16.11
CA ASN A 206 2.54 -12.94 17.14
C ASN A 206 3.75 -13.74 16.62
N CYS A 207 4.20 -13.48 15.39
CA CYS A 207 5.40 -14.06 14.80
C CYS A 207 6.41 -12.96 14.45
N PRO A 208 7.71 -13.16 14.76
CA PRO A 208 8.74 -12.19 14.40
C PRO A 208 8.80 -11.97 12.88
N ALA A 209 8.75 -10.71 12.46
CA ALA A 209 8.85 -10.34 11.05
C ALA A 209 9.75 -9.12 10.87
N LEU A 210 10.63 -9.15 9.86
CA LEU A 210 11.49 -8.01 9.53
C LEU A 210 10.64 -6.83 9.05
N THR A 211 10.51 -5.81 9.90
CA THR A 211 9.62 -4.66 9.72
C THR A 211 10.42 -3.37 9.63
N THR A 212 10.03 -2.48 8.73
CA THR A 212 10.62 -1.15 8.63
C THR A 212 10.29 -0.33 9.88
N THR A 213 11.29 0.31 10.46
CA THR A 213 11.13 1.22 11.60
C THR A 213 11.08 2.69 11.19
N ILE A 214 11.14 2.98 9.90
CA ILE A 214 11.18 4.35 9.37
C ILE A 214 10.01 5.22 9.90
N PRO A 215 8.75 4.77 9.92
CA PRO A 215 7.65 5.58 10.47
C PRO A 215 7.88 5.97 11.93
N ALA A 216 8.30 5.03 12.77
CA ALA A 216 8.58 5.29 14.17
C ALA A 216 9.75 6.25 14.36
N GLN A 217 10.84 6.06 13.60
CA GLN A 217 12.01 6.94 13.65
C GLN A 217 11.68 8.37 13.24
N ILE A 218 10.87 8.57 12.18
CA ILE A 218 10.42 9.90 11.76
C ILE A 218 9.54 10.52 12.85
N SER A 219 8.57 9.77 13.35
CA SER A 219 7.67 10.21 14.41
C SER A 219 8.43 10.69 15.65
N LEU A 220 9.35 9.87 16.15
CA LEU A 220 10.14 10.20 17.35
C LEU A 220 11.10 11.38 17.15
N LYS A 221 11.70 11.49 15.96
CA LYS A 221 12.68 12.53 15.64
C LYS A 221 12.05 13.90 15.37
N TYR A 222 10.91 13.92 14.68
CA TYR A 222 10.26 15.16 14.22
C TYR A 222 8.96 15.47 14.96
N ASN A 223 8.63 14.69 15.99
CA ASN A 223 7.38 14.81 16.75
C ASN A 223 6.13 14.78 15.83
N CYS A 224 6.16 13.91 14.82
CA CYS A 224 5.07 13.71 13.87
C CYS A 224 4.14 12.60 14.35
N LYS A 225 2.83 12.81 14.33
CA LYS A 225 1.85 11.75 14.61
C LYS A 225 1.92 10.68 13.51
N ILE A 226 1.75 9.40 13.86
CA ILE A 226 1.54 8.31 12.90
C ILE A 226 0.04 8.11 12.71
N VAL A 227 -0.41 8.21 11.46
CA VAL A 227 -1.83 8.13 11.08
C VAL A 227 -2.05 6.93 10.17
N PRO A 228 -2.71 5.88 10.65
CA PRO A 228 -2.98 4.71 9.83
C PRO A 228 -4.09 4.99 8.81
N LEU A 229 -3.90 4.48 7.59
CA LEU A 229 -4.85 4.57 6.48
C LEU A 229 -5.19 3.18 5.96
N ARG A 230 -6.43 2.96 5.56
CA ARG A 230 -6.85 1.75 4.87
C ARG A 230 -7.72 2.08 3.67
N MET A 231 -7.44 1.44 2.54
CA MET A 231 -8.32 1.44 1.37
C MET A 231 -9.08 0.12 1.32
N GLU A 232 -10.40 0.18 1.18
CA GLU A 232 -11.26 -0.98 1.03
C GLU A 232 -12.06 -0.88 -0.26
N ARG A 233 -12.16 -1.97 -1.01
CA ARG A 233 -13.07 -2.10 -2.14
C ARG A 233 -14.41 -2.60 -1.61
N LEU A 234 -15.45 -1.78 -1.73
CA LEU A 234 -16.82 -2.12 -1.31
C LEU A 234 -17.53 -2.93 -2.40
N SER A 235 -17.40 -2.49 -3.63
CA SER A 235 -17.97 -3.16 -4.80
C SER A 235 -17.04 -3.00 -6.01
N TYR A 236 -17.55 -3.21 -7.20
CA TYR A 236 -16.79 -3.19 -8.45
C TYR A 236 -15.81 -2.00 -8.59
N ASN A 237 -16.26 -0.77 -8.46
CA ASN A 237 -15.44 0.46 -8.58
C ASN A 237 -15.65 1.45 -7.42
N ASN A 238 -16.35 1.04 -6.37
CA ASN A 238 -16.58 1.85 -5.19
C ASN A 238 -15.63 1.43 -4.08
N PHE A 239 -15.03 2.43 -3.48
CA PHE A 239 -14.02 2.25 -2.44
C PHE A 239 -14.37 3.05 -1.20
N GLU A 240 -13.78 2.65 -0.09
CA GLU A 240 -13.81 3.40 1.15
C GLU A 240 -12.39 3.60 1.65
N MET A 241 -11.99 4.84 1.87
CA MET A 241 -10.78 5.20 2.58
C MET A 241 -11.14 5.48 4.03
N THR A 242 -10.56 4.71 4.94
CA THR A 242 -10.65 4.97 6.38
C THR A 242 -9.35 5.61 6.86
N VAL A 243 -9.46 6.79 7.47
CA VAL A 243 -8.41 7.43 8.23
C VAL A 243 -8.64 7.08 9.69
N TYR A 244 -7.70 6.38 10.31
CA TYR A 244 -7.81 6.00 11.72
C TYR A 244 -7.26 7.11 12.63
N LYS A 245 -7.70 7.10 13.89
CA LYS A 245 -7.14 7.94 14.93
C LYS A 245 -5.61 7.84 14.91
N PRO A 246 -4.88 8.97 15.00
CA PRO A 246 -3.44 8.95 15.15
C PRO A 246 -3.00 8.04 16.30
N LEU A 247 -1.91 7.29 16.11
CA LEU A 247 -1.38 6.44 17.18
C LEU A 247 -0.88 7.31 18.34
N GLU A 248 -1.35 7.00 19.53
CA GLU A 248 -0.92 7.66 20.75
C GLU A 248 0.34 6.98 21.27
N TYR A 249 1.38 7.76 21.50
CA TYR A 249 2.63 7.25 22.04
C TYR A 249 3.29 8.27 22.97
N LYS A 250 3.64 7.83 24.17
CA LYS A 250 4.41 8.64 25.13
C LYS A 250 5.88 8.27 25.00
N LYS A 251 6.70 9.23 24.57
CA LYS A 251 8.15 9.06 24.42
C LYS A 251 8.80 8.85 25.78
N SER A 252 9.72 7.89 25.88
CA SER A 252 10.60 7.66 27.02
C SER A 252 12.03 8.14 26.71
N ASP A 253 12.95 7.93 27.63
CA ASP A 253 14.37 8.25 27.43
C ASP A 253 15.12 7.17 26.63
N ASN A 254 14.45 6.03 26.32
CA ASN A 254 15.04 4.95 25.56
C ASN A 254 14.53 4.91 24.10
N TYR A 255 15.27 5.56 23.21
CA TYR A 255 14.93 5.68 21.79
C TYR A 255 14.74 4.32 21.09
N GLU A 256 15.53 3.30 21.44
CA GLU A 256 15.40 1.98 20.79
C GLU A 256 14.11 1.26 21.21
N LYS A 257 13.79 1.31 22.51
CA LYS A 257 12.54 0.78 23.08
C LYS A 257 11.34 1.52 22.49
N ASP A 258 11.42 2.84 22.38
CA ASP A 258 10.37 3.66 21.80
C ASP A 258 10.13 3.32 20.31
N THR A 259 11.22 3.19 19.54
CA THR A 259 11.16 2.78 18.13
C THR A 259 10.53 1.39 17.97
N TYR A 260 10.90 0.44 18.82
CA TYR A 260 10.33 -0.90 18.82
C TYR A 260 8.83 -0.86 19.13
N ASN A 261 8.44 -0.23 20.23
CA ASN A 261 7.05 -0.20 20.71
C ASN A 261 6.12 0.51 19.71
N LEU A 262 6.57 1.63 19.14
CA LEU A 262 5.77 2.38 18.17
C LEU A 262 5.63 1.60 16.85
N THR A 263 6.68 0.88 16.43
CA THR A 263 6.59 -0.02 15.26
C THR A 263 5.66 -1.21 15.53
N LEU A 264 5.68 -1.74 16.76
CA LEU A 264 4.75 -2.80 17.17
C LEU A 264 3.29 -2.30 17.14
N GLN A 265 3.01 -1.08 17.60
CA GLN A 265 1.67 -0.49 17.48
C GLN A 265 1.22 -0.37 16.01
N VAL A 266 2.11 0.05 15.10
CA VAL A 266 1.82 0.07 13.65
C VAL A 266 1.48 -1.33 13.16
N ASN A 267 2.25 -2.36 13.51
CA ASN A 267 1.96 -3.74 13.14
C ASN A 267 0.58 -4.19 13.67
N LYS A 268 0.29 -3.95 14.96
CA LYS A 268 -1.01 -4.31 15.56
C LYS A 268 -2.18 -3.62 14.87
N GLN A 269 -2.00 -2.38 14.44
CA GLN A 269 -3.02 -1.68 13.65
C GLN A 269 -3.21 -2.30 12.26
N LEU A 270 -2.12 -2.69 11.58
CA LEU A 270 -2.20 -3.42 10.31
C LEU A 270 -2.89 -4.77 10.47
N GLU A 271 -2.59 -5.52 11.53
CA GLU A 271 -3.27 -6.80 11.85
C GLU A 271 -4.79 -6.61 11.90
N LYS A 272 -5.26 -5.60 12.65
CA LYS A 272 -6.69 -5.25 12.72
C LYS A 272 -7.30 -4.93 11.36
N MET A 273 -6.55 -4.22 10.51
CA MET A 273 -7.00 -3.87 9.16
C MET A 273 -7.08 -5.10 8.25
N ILE A 274 -6.10 -6.02 8.32
CA ILE A 274 -6.06 -7.25 7.54
C ILE A 274 -7.24 -8.15 7.88
N LEU A 275 -7.53 -8.31 9.18
CA LEU A 275 -8.62 -9.17 9.66
C LEU A 275 -10.01 -8.71 9.23
N LYS A 276 -10.21 -7.41 8.93
CA LYS A 276 -11.50 -6.90 8.44
C LYS A 276 -11.88 -7.45 7.07
N ARG A 277 -10.92 -7.56 6.14
CA ARG A 277 -11.11 -8.05 4.77
C ARG A 277 -9.84 -8.75 4.29
N PRO A 278 -9.57 -9.96 4.80
CA PRO A 278 -8.32 -10.67 4.50
C PRO A 278 -8.12 -10.90 3.00
N GLU A 279 -9.18 -11.09 2.23
CA GLU A 279 -9.13 -11.28 0.78
C GLU A 279 -8.66 -10.03 0.00
N GLN A 280 -8.55 -8.89 0.65
CA GLN A 280 -8.05 -7.65 0.03
C GLN A 280 -6.61 -7.31 0.38
N TRP A 281 -5.92 -8.14 1.14
CA TRP A 281 -4.50 -7.96 1.45
C TRP A 281 -3.60 -8.83 0.56
N LEU A 282 -2.32 -8.41 0.40
CA LEU A 282 -1.35 -9.07 -0.49
C LEU A 282 -0.64 -10.25 0.20
N TRP A 283 -1.28 -11.42 0.26
CA TRP A 283 -0.73 -12.64 0.87
C TRP A 283 0.46 -13.26 0.14
N SER A 284 0.67 -12.91 -1.14
CA SER A 284 1.72 -13.50 -1.98
C SER A 284 3.13 -12.98 -1.68
N HIS A 285 3.29 -12.01 -0.78
CA HIS A 285 4.59 -11.54 -0.30
C HIS A 285 5.08 -12.42 0.86
N ASN A 286 6.36 -12.86 0.81
CA ASN A 286 6.93 -13.69 1.89
C ASN A 286 7.30 -12.83 3.11
N ARG A 287 6.29 -12.48 3.91
CA ARG A 287 6.38 -11.53 5.03
C ARG A 287 7.22 -12.06 6.19
N TRP A 288 7.16 -13.38 6.44
CA TRP A 288 7.83 -14.07 7.56
C TRP A 288 8.99 -14.98 7.10
N LYS A 289 9.74 -14.55 6.08
CA LYS A 289 10.95 -15.23 5.62
C LYS A 289 12.10 -14.99 6.60
#